data_d6099811a8140dea58db0ce0c8863896
#
_entry.id   d6099811a8140dea58db0ce0c8863896
#
_cell.length_a   1.000
_cell.length_b   1.000
_cell.length_c   1.000
_cell.angle_alpha   90.00
_cell.angle_beta   90.00
_cell.angle_gamma   90.00
#
_symmetry.space_group_name_H-M   'P 1'
#
loop_
_entity.id
_entity.type
_entity.pdbx_description
1 polymer ?
#
loop_
_entity_poly.entity_id
_entity_poly.type
_entity_poly.pdbx_seq_one_letter_code
_entity_poly.pdbx_strand_id
1 'polypeptide(L)'
;MTENPMQQIVMYSTLCCPDCRRAKSFLKDRGVDFVEVLIEGNAEAEGLVLRVNNGRRRVPTIQVGERFFACSPFNAQQLASELNVPLNR
;
A
#
# COMPACT_ATOMS: atom_id res chain seq x y z
N MET A 1 -15.09 2.29 -20.27
CA MET A 1 -14.81 2.54 -19.73
C MET A 1 -14.30 2.37 -19.21
N THR A 2 -13.89 2.39 -19.06
CA THR A 2 -13.36 2.28 -18.49
C THR A 2 -13.03 2.42 -17.73
N GLU A 3 -12.58 2.32 -17.33
CA GLU A 3 -12.18 2.34 -16.62
C GLU A 3 -11.91 2.43 -15.77
N ASN A 4 -11.73 2.00 -15.30
CA ASN A 4 -11.32 2.14 -14.44
C ASN A 4 -10.77 2.21 -13.67
N PRO A 5 -10.17 1.62 -13.66
CA PRO A 5 -9.11 1.90 -12.76
C PRO A 5 -9.54 2.76 -11.66
N MET A 6 -10.67 2.79 -11.46
CA MET A 6 -11.23 3.59 -10.41
C MET A 6 -11.07 2.93 -9.07
N GLN A 7 -10.31 1.85 -9.01
CA GLN A 7 -10.00 1.25 -7.72
C GLN A 7 -9.14 2.20 -6.92
N GLN A 8 -9.61 2.55 -5.75
CA GLN A 8 -8.86 3.42 -4.86
C GLN A 8 -7.73 2.62 -4.23
N ILE A 9 -6.58 3.27 -4.13
CA ILE A 9 -5.42 2.67 -3.49
C ILE A 9 -5.23 3.32 -2.15
N VAL A 10 -5.16 2.50 -1.09
CA VAL A 10 -4.95 2.98 0.27
C VAL A 10 -3.70 2.33 0.80
N MET A 11 -2.80 3.14 1.36
CA MET A 11 -1.57 2.63 1.97
C MET A 11 -1.64 2.83 3.47
N TYR A 12 -1.60 1.74 4.21
CA TYR A 12 -1.54 1.78 5.66
C TYR A 12 -0.08 1.75 6.09
N SER A 13 0.34 2.77 6.82
CA SER A 13 1.76 2.96 7.11
C SER A 13 1.99 3.49 8.51
N THR A 14 3.26 3.62 8.88
CA THR A 14 3.66 4.27 10.12
C THR A 14 4.64 5.39 9.79
N LEU A 15 4.89 6.26 10.77
CA LEU A 15 5.72 7.44 10.55
C LEU A 15 7.18 7.08 10.26
N CYS A 16 7.72 6.09 10.98
CA CYS A 16 9.12 5.73 10.85
C CYS A 16 9.26 4.38 10.15
N CYS A 17 8.90 4.35 8.88
CA CYS A 17 8.90 3.11 8.12
C CYS A 17 9.64 3.32 6.80
N PRO A 18 10.88 2.81 6.69
CA PRO A 18 11.62 2.96 5.43
C PRO A 18 10.91 2.31 4.25
N ASP A 19 10.28 1.15 4.47
CA ASP A 19 9.57 0.47 3.40
C ASP A 19 8.38 1.29 2.93
N CYS A 20 7.71 1.96 3.86
CA CYS A 20 6.60 2.83 3.51
C CYS A 20 7.06 4.00 2.65
N ARG A 21 8.21 4.59 3.01
CA ARG A 21 8.76 5.69 2.22
C ARG A 21 9.12 5.25 0.81
N ARG A 22 9.71 4.06 0.69
CA ARG A 22 10.07 3.54 -0.62
C ARG A 22 8.83 3.28 -1.47
N ALA A 23 7.80 2.72 -0.85
CA ALA A 23 6.55 2.47 -1.56
C ALA A 23 5.90 3.77 -2.02
N LYS A 24 5.92 4.79 -1.17
CA LYS A 24 5.34 6.09 -1.56
C LYS A 24 6.11 6.70 -2.72
N SER A 25 7.44 6.65 -2.67
CA SER A 25 8.25 7.17 -3.78
C SER A 25 7.93 6.44 -5.07
N PHE A 26 7.81 5.12 -4.99
CA PHE A 26 7.49 4.32 -6.16
C PHE A 26 6.17 4.77 -6.78
N LEU A 27 5.14 4.93 -5.96
CA LEU A 27 3.82 5.32 -6.46
C LEU A 27 3.84 6.72 -7.05
N LYS A 28 4.50 7.65 -6.37
CA LYS A 28 4.57 9.03 -6.85
C LYS A 28 5.32 9.13 -8.17
N ASP A 29 6.41 8.38 -8.29
CA ASP A 29 7.20 8.39 -9.53
C ASP A 29 6.38 7.94 -10.73
N ARG A 30 5.40 7.08 -10.50
CA ARG A 30 4.57 6.56 -11.59
C ARG A 30 3.25 7.27 -11.73
N GLY A 31 3.06 8.34 -10.98
CA GLY A 31 1.84 9.12 -11.07
C GLY A 31 0.61 8.40 -10.55
N VAL A 32 0.80 7.48 -9.61
CA VAL A 32 -0.30 6.72 -9.04
C VAL A 32 -0.83 7.43 -7.81
N ASP A 33 -2.11 7.78 -7.82
CA ASP A 33 -2.74 8.42 -6.67
C ASP A 33 -3.08 7.39 -5.62
N PHE A 34 -2.90 7.77 -4.36
CA PHE A 34 -3.23 6.89 -3.24
C PHE A 34 -3.54 7.72 -2.01
N VAL A 35 -4.27 7.09 -1.08
CA VAL A 35 -4.56 7.68 0.21
C VAL A 35 -3.67 7.00 1.25
N GLU A 36 -2.98 7.78 2.06
CA GLU A 36 -2.14 7.21 3.11
C GLU A 36 -2.89 7.29 4.43
N VAL A 37 -2.95 6.17 5.15
CA VAL A 37 -3.56 6.10 6.46
C VAL A 37 -2.49 5.66 7.46
N LEU A 38 -2.19 6.52 8.41
CA LEU A 38 -1.25 6.17 9.47
C LEU A 38 -1.98 5.32 10.50
N ILE A 39 -1.40 4.17 10.85
CA ILE A 39 -2.08 3.30 11.80
C ILE A 39 -1.75 3.63 13.25
N GLU A 40 -0.73 4.46 13.46
CA GLU A 40 -0.39 4.90 14.81
C GLU A 40 -1.51 5.79 15.34
N GLY A 41 -2.00 5.47 16.52
CA GLY A 41 -3.09 6.23 17.11
C GLY A 41 -4.43 6.02 16.43
N ASN A 42 -4.54 4.99 15.58
CA ASN A 42 -5.77 4.69 14.85
C ASN A 42 -6.05 3.20 15.03
N ALA A 43 -6.80 2.88 16.08
CA ALA A 43 -7.03 1.49 16.45
C ALA A 43 -7.77 0.73 15.38
N GLU A 44 -8.68 1.38 14.68
CA GLU A 44 -9.45 0.73 13.63
C GLU A 44 -8.54 0.33 12.47
N ALA A 45 -7.67 1.25 12.04
CA ALA A 45 -6.76 0.97 10.95
C ALA A 45 -5.75 -0.10 11.34
N GLU A 46 -5.24 -0.02 12.56
CA GLU A 46 -4.29 -1.03 13.04
C GLU A 46 -4.96 -2.41 13.10
N GLY A 47 -6.20 -2.45 13.57
CA GLY A 47 -6.95 -3.70 13.61
C GLY A 47 -7.13 -4.30 12.22
N LEU A 48 -7.39 -3.45 11.23
CA LEU A 48 -7.51 -3.92 9.86
C LEU A 48 -6.20 -4.53 9.36
N VAL A 49 -5.08 -3.85 9.62
CA VAL A 49 -3.77 -4.35 9.20
C VAL A 49 -3.48 -5.71 9.83
N LEU A 50 -3.79 -5.85 11.11
CA LEU A 50 -3.59 -7.13 11.78
C LEU A 50 -4.47 -8.21 11.19
N ARG A 51 -5.73 -7.88 10.91
CA ARG A 51 -6.68 -8.86 10.42
C ARG A 51 -6.27 -9.41 9.06
N VAL A 52 -5.82 -8.54 8.16
CA VAL A 52 -5.49 -8.99 6.80
C VAL A 52 -4.10 -9.61 6.70
N ASN A 53 -3.30 -9.52 7.76
CA ASN A 53 -1.95 -10.08 7.79
C ASN A 53 -1.81 -11.19 8.83
N ASN A 54 -2.90 -11.86 9.15
CA ASN A 54 -2.89 -13.01 10.06
C ASN A 54 -2.35 -12.64 11.45
N GLY A 55 -2.74 -11.47 11.93
CA GLY A 55 -2.33 -11.02 13.25
C GLY A 55 -0.99 -10.34 13.31
N ARG A 56 -0.37 -10.09 12.16
CA ARG A 56 0.94 -9.45 12.12
C ARG A 56 0.82 -8.00 11.73
N ARG A 57 1.61 -7.17 12.39
CA ARG A 57 1.62 -5.74 12.10
C ARG A 57 2.65 -5.48 11.00
N ARG A 58 2.19 -5.49 9.76
CA ARG A 58 3.07 -5.31 8.60
C ARG A 58 2.72 -4.02 7.89
N VAL A 59 3.71 -3.17 7.71
CA VAL A 59 3.54 -1.93 6.96
C VAL A 59 4.67 -1.80 5.95
N PRO A 60 4.38 -1.28 4.75
CA PRO A 60 3.06 -0.85 4.32
C PRO A 60 2.17 -2.02 3.96
N THR A 61 0.90 -1.92 4.34
CA THR A 61 -0.14 -2.80 3.83
C THR A 61 -0.95 -1.97 2.85
N ILE A 62 -1.18 -2.51 1.67
CA ILE A 62 -1.78 -1.76 0.59
C ILE A 62 -3.08 -2.40 0.21
N GLN A 63 -4.10 -1.58 0.03
CA GLN A 63 -5.42 -2.01 -0.39
C GLN A 63 -5.66 -1.48 -1.80
N VAL A 64 -6.07 -2.36 -2.70
CA VAL A 64 -6.45 -2.00 -4.05
C VAL A 64 -7.85 -2.53 -4.26
N GLY A 65 -8.83 -1.64 -4.26
CA GLY A 65 -10.22 -2.07 -4.27
C GLY A 65 -10.51 -2.89 -3.02
N GLU A 66 -10.79 -4.18 -3.20
CA GLU A 66 -11.08 -5.06 -2.08
C GLU A 66 -9.93 -6.01 -1.74
N ARG A 67 -8.81 -5.88 -2.45
CA ARG A 67 -7.65 -6.72 -2.21
C ARG A 67 -6.67 -6.04 -1.29
N PHE A 68 -6.00 -6.82 -0.45
CA PHE A 68 -4.97 -6.33 0.46
C PHE A 68 -3.70 -7.12 0.26
N PHE A 69 -2.56 -6.45 0.36
CA PHE A 69 -1.28 -7.15 0.40
C PHE A 69 -0.28 -6.29 1.18
N ALA A 70 0.70 -6.97 1.79
CA ALA A 70 1.77 -6.27 2.48
C ALA A 70 2.97 -6.18 1.54
N CYS A 71 3.64 -5.02 1.54
CA CYS A 71 4.86 -4.83 0.77
C CYS A 71 6.00 -4.59 1.75
N SER A 72 6.23 -5.56 2.60
CA SER A 72 7.23 -5.49 3.67
C SER A 72 7.98 -6.80 3.73
N PRO A 73 9.25 -6.81 3.36
CA PRO A 73 10.04 -5.65 2.95
C PRO A 73 9.61 -5.11 1.59
N PHE A 74 9.95 -3.87 1.33
CA PHE A 74 9.58 -3.24 0.07
C PHE A 74 10.16 -4.03 -1.10
N ASN A 75 9.32 -4.26 -2.09
CA ASN A 75 9.73 -4.99 -3.29
C ASN A 75 9.05 -4.31 -4.47
N ALA A 76 9.86 -3.62 -5.28
CA ALA A 76 9.32 -2.85 -6.41
C ALA A 76 8.62 -3.75 -7.42
N GLN A 77 9.15 -4.95 -7.66
CA GLN A 77 8.53 -5.87 -8.60
C GLN A 77 7.15 -6.31 -8.12
N GLN A 78 7.04 -6.60 -6.84
CA GLN A 78 5.76 -6.99 -6.26
C GLN A 78 4.75 -5.86 -6.42
N LEU A 79 5.17 -4.64 -6.07
CA LEU A 79 4.26 -3.51 -6.12
C LEU A 79 3.83 -3.21 -7.56
N ALA A 80 4.78 -3.26 -8.49
CA ALA A 80 4.45 -3.04 -9.90
C ALA A 80 3.45 -4.06 -10.40
N SER A 81 3.67 -5.32 -10.05
CA SER A 81 2.80 -6.40 -10.48
C SER A 81 1.41 -6.28 -9.88
N GLU A 82 1.34 -6.00 -8.58
CA GLU A 82 0.04 -5.90 -7.92
C GLU A 82 -0.80 -4.74 -8.44
N LEU A 83 -0.15 -3.66 -8.84
CA LEU A 83 -0.85 -2.48 -9.31
C LEU A 83 -0.92 -2.41 -10.83
N ASN A 84 -0.28 -3.35 -11.51
CA ASN A 84 -0.26 -3.37 -12.97
C ASN A 84 0.30 -2.07 -13.55
N VAL A 85 1.42 -1.63 -12.98
CA VAL A 85 2.13 -0.44 -13.47
C VAL A 85 3.53 -0.84 -13.87
N PRO A 86 4.21 -0.02 -14.68
CA PRO A 86 5.55 -0.40 -15.12
C PRO A 86 6.53 -0.39 -13.96
N LEU A 87 7.48 -1.33 -13.98
CA LEU A 87 8.55 -1.37 -13.00
C LEU A 87 9.49 -0.19 -13.21
N ASN A 88 9.78 0.11 -14.45
CA ASN A 88 10.61 1.24 -14.81
C ASN A 88 9.79 2.28 -15.50
N ARG A 89 10.13 3.55 -15.26
CA ARG A 89 9.42 4.64 -15.89
C ARG A 89 9.88 4.83 -17.32
#